data_70b1b2cd6636b46f028dc2a0286c6483
#
_entry.id   70b1b2cd6636b46f028dc2a0286c6483
#
_cell.length_a   1.000
_cell.length_b   1.000
_cell.length_c   1.000
_cell.angle_alpha   90.00
_cell.angle_beta   90.00
_cell.angle_gamma   90.00
#
_symmetry.space_group_name_H-M   'P 1'
#
loop_
_entity.id
_entity.type
_entity.pdbx_description
1 polymer ?
#
loop_
_entity_poly.entity_id
_entity_poly.type
_entity_poly.pdbx_seq_one_letter_code
_entity_poly.pdbx_strand_id
1 'polypeptide(L)'
;MRGEWFYGMRIPSQRVLAKQFKVNRVTVIKSIELLEAEGFVYTMIGSGTYVNNYFDEGYISTKWTEMMKWSYSSRSDYTVQLINKFETDLNYIHISKGELSEDLLPHLYLKNALKEVSKYIGNLSFGYNNGFGYNKLRKLIANRLKHEGINVTQNNILITSGALHAIHLLTTGFLSQNALVFSFTPSYIDSTHIFNTSNLKQIKIPYSNNQQFNKTIQKYHHYKDKVIYVESTFNNPTGQSLSSHSKESIIKLSCRHNIPVIEDDIYRDLWFEEKPSPPLKSFDNIGKVFYISSFSKTLAPALRIGWIAASEKVIEQLADIRMQSDYGSSILSQAVVYEMLKSGDYDIHLTRLRKILKDKQNFMLTILDKLFSTIATWHIPLGGFFIWIKFKDDVNTKKLFLDLLHKEKILLNPGFIYGGEENTIRLSYSYETTDNIEFALHKIHEYVKHCIDN
;
A
#
# COMPACT_ATOMS: atom_id res chain seq x y z
N MET A 1 4.24 -21.24 -0.31
CA MET A 1 4.00 -22.13 -1.48
C MET A 1 4.26 -21.31 -2.73
N ARG A 2 5.04 -21.81 -3.69
CA ARG A 2 5.42 -21.09 -4.91
C ARG A 2 4.33 -21.11 -6.00
N GLY A 3 3.07 -21.48 -5.67
CA GLY A 3 1.99 -21.63 -6.65
C GLY A 3 2.14 -22.79 -7.64
N GLU A 4 3.01 -23.74 -7.32
CA GLU A 4 3.31 -24.87 -8.21
C GLU A 4 2.19 -25.93 -8.21
N TRP A 5 1.31 -25.91 -7.19
CA TRP A 5 0.23 -26.87 -7.03
C TRP A 5 -1.12 -26.13 -6.91
N PHE A 6 -2.09 -26.48 -7.78
CA PHE A 6 -3.43 -25.86 -7.81
C PHE A 6 -4.48 -26.86 -7.36
N TYR A 7 -5.66 -26.36 -7.02
CA TYR A 7 -6.84 -27.15 -6.69
C TYR A 7 -7.06 -28.31 -7.67
N GLY A 8 -7.33 -29.49 -7.11
CA GLY A 8 -7.54 -30.74 -7.88
C GLY A 8 -6.28 -31.32 -8.49
N MET A 9 -5.11 -30.66 -8.36
CA MET A 9 -3.85 -31.24 -8.81
C MET A 9 -3.42 -32.36 -7.87
N ARG A 10 -3.02 -33.49 -8.44
CA ARG A 10 -2.43 -34.59 -7.68
C ARG A 10 -1.02 -34.22 -7.26
N ILE A 11 -0.74 -34.24 -5.95
CA ILE A 11 0.62 -34.02 -5.45
C ILE A 11 1.51 -35.24 -5.75
N PRO A 12 2.84 -35.06 -5.90
CA PRO A 12 3.76 -36.15 -6.11
C PRO A 12 3.66 -37.20 -4.99
N SER A 13 3.95 -38.46 -5.32
CA SER A 13 3.85 -39.53 -4.33
C SER A 13 4.80 -39.30 -3.15
N GLN A 14 4.44 -39.83 -1.96
CA GLN A 14 5.24 -39.73 -0.73
C GLN A 14 6.71 -40.13 -0.95
N ARG A 15 7.00 -41.12 -1.84
CA ARG A 15 8.36 -41.50 -2.17
C ARG A 15 9.11 -40.44 -2.96
N VAL A 16 8.43 -39.80 -3.91
CA VAL A 16 9.00 -38.70 -4.72
C VAL A 16 9.28 -37.50 -3.84
N LEU A 17 8.33 -37.10 -2.98
CA LEU A 17 8.49 -36.00 -2.05
C LEU A 17 9.62 -36.24 -1.04
N ALA A 18 9.71 -37.46 -0.48
CA ALA A 18 10.79 -37.83 0.43
C ALA A 18 12.18 -37.68 -0.24
N LYS A 19 12.29 -38.09 -1.50
CA LYS A 19 13.53 -37.94 -2.29
C LYS A 19 13.82 -36.46 -2.62
N GLN A 20 12.80 -35.73 -3.02
CA GLN A 20 12.91 -34.29 -3.40
C GLN A 20 13.33 -33.41 -2.22
N PHE A 21 12.72 -33.62 -1.04
CA PHE A 21 13.02 -32.85 0.17
C PHE A 21 14.14 -33.46 1.04
N LYS A 22 14.73 -34.61 0.60
CA LYS A 22 15.80 -35.31 1.33
C LYS A 22 15.42 -35.66 2.78
N VAL A 23 14.17 -36.06 3.01
CA VAL A 23 13.64 -36.42 4.33
C VAL A 23 13.13 -37.87 4.34
N ASN A 24 12.88 -38.43 5.56
CA ASN A 24 12.30 -39.75 5.69
C ASN A 24 10.84 -39.74 5.18
N ARG A 25 10.43 -40.89 4.58
CA ARG A 25 9.04 -41.07 4.12
C ARG A 25 8.00 -40.87 5.26
N VAL A 26 8.33 -41.27 6.48
CA VAL A 26 7.45 -41.04 7.66
C VAL A 26 7.20 -39.55 7.91
N THR A 27 8.23 -38.72 7.73
CA THR A 27 8.10 -37.25 7.84
C THR A 27 7.14 -36.69 6.79
N VAL A 28 7.23 -37.20 5.54
CA VAL A 28 6.31 -36.80 4.47
C VAL A 28 4.87 -37.23 4.78
N ILE A 29 4.67 -38.44 5.30
CA ILE A 29 3.35 -38.96 5.70
C ILE A 29 2.73 -38.03 6.77
N LYS A 30 3.46 -37.76 7.85
CA LYS A 30 3.00 -36.86 8.91
C LYS A 30 2.70 -35.44 8.40
N SER A 31 3.51 -34.94 7.46
CA SER A 31 3.26 -33.61 6.85
C SER A 31 1.98 -33.62 5.99
N ILE A 32 1.73 -34.70 5.26
CA ILE A 32 0.49 -34.84 4.47
C ILE A 32 -0.72 -34.97 5.40
N GLU A 33 -0.62 -35.74 6.47
CA GLU A 33 -1.69 -35.89 7.48
C GLU A 33 -2.02 -34.52 8.15
N LEU A 34 -1.00 -33.72 8.46
CA LEU A 34 -1.17 -32.35 8.95
C LEU A 34 -1.86 -31.45 7.92
N LEU A 35 -1.43 -31.50 6.67
CA LEU A 35 -2.03 -30.71 5.58
C LEU A 35 -3.47 -31.18 5.30
N GLU A 36 -3.78 -32.45 5.48
CA GLU A 36 -5.12 -33.01 5.33
C GLU A 36 -6.02 -32.60 6.52
N ALA A 37 -5.49 -32.68 7.73
CA ALA A 37 -6.19 -32.20 8.95
C ALA A 37 -6.50 -30.71 8.89
N GLU A 38 -5.63 -29.90 8.29
CA GLU A 38 -5.84 -28.48 8.05
C GLU A 38 -6.63 -28.17 6.76
N GLY A 39 -7.09 -29.20 6.04
CA GLY A 39 -7.92 -29.05 4.86
C GLY A 39 -7.20 -28.58 3.57
N PHE A 40 -5.87 -28.53 3.56
CA PHE A 40 -5.10 -28.12 2.36
C PHE A 40 -5.04 -29.18 1.27
N VAL A 41 -5.14 -30.45 1.65
CA VAL A 41 -5.16 -31.57 0.72
C VAL A 41 -6.22 -32.59 1.15
N TYR A 42 -6.65 -33.43 0.23
CA TYR A 42 -7.50 -34.60 0.52
C TYR A 42 -6.95 -35.84 -0.16
N THR A 43 -7.10 -36.98 0.49
CA THR A 43 -6.59 -38.26 -0.04
C THR A 43 -7.75 -39.10 -0.58
N MET A 44 -7.64 -39.52 -1.85
CA MET A 44 -8.53 -40.49 -2.47
C MET A 44 -7.87 -41.88 -2.44
N ILE A 45 -8.48 -42.81 -1.73
CA ILE A 45 -7.99 -44.18 -1.57
C ILE A 45 -7.77 -44.82 -2.96
N GLY A 46 -6.56 -45.32 -3.21
CA GLY A 46 -6.16 -45.95 -4.48
C GLY A 46 -5.80 -44.97 -5.60
N SER A 47 -6.10 -43.67 -5.44
CA SER A 47 -5.83 -42.66 -6.48
C SER A 47 -4.67 -41.71 -6.12
N GLY A 48 -4.55 -41.26 -4.87
CA GLY A 48 -3.48 -40.39 -4.39
C GLY A 48 -3.99 -39.22 -3.56
N THR A 49 -3.07 -38.30 -3.23
CA THR A 49 -3.40 -37.08 -2.48
C THR A 49 -3.50 -35.91 -3.45
N TYR A 50 -4.51 -35.08 -3.28
CA TYR A 50 -4.87 -33.97 -4.16
C TYR A 50 -4.93 -32.67 -3.36
N VAL A 51 -4.59 -31.56 -4.00
CA VAL A 51 -4.73 -30.23 -3.39
C VAL A 51 -6.21 -29.89 -3.23
N ASN A 52 -6.62 -29.60 -2.00
CA ASN A 52 -8.00 -29.24 -1.68
C ASN A 52 -8.27 -27.77 -1.95
N ASN A 53 -9.52 -27.42 -2.16
CA ASN A 53 -9.98 -26.05 -2.22
C ASN A 53 -10.27 -25.53 -0.81
N TYR A 54 -9.27 -24.99 -0.15
CA TYR A 54 -9.39 -24.49 1.23
C TYR A 54 -10.45 -23.38 1.42
N PHE A 55 -11.01 -22.88 0.33
CA PHE A 55 -11.93 -21.73 0.33
C PHE A 55 -13.38 -22.09 -0.05
N ASP A 56 -13.71 -23.36 -0.18
CA ASP A 56 -15.05 -23.76 -0.65
C ASP A 56 -15.82 -24.64 0.35
N GLU A 57 -16.21 -24.06 1.47
CA GLU A 57 -17.40 -24.53 2.17
C GLU A 57 -18.62 -23.82 1.58
N GLY A 58 -19.10 -24.34 0.46
CA GLY A 58 -20.42 -24.09 -0.09
C GLY A 58 -20.54 -22.96 -1.11
N TYR A 59 -20.90 -23.34 -2.33
CA TYR A 59 -21.52 -22.55 -3.41
C TYR A 59 -20.63 -21.87 -4.49
N ILE A 60 -19.42 -22.30 -4.78
CA ILE A 60 -18.88 -21.95 -6.09
C ILE A 60 -18.94 -23.19 -6.98
N SER A 61 -19.84 -23.19 -7.97
CA SER A 61 -19.93 -24.29 -8.95
C SER A 61 -18.60 -24.41 -9.68
N THR A 62 -18.23 -25.61 -10.12
CA THR A 62 -17.03 -25.93 -10.92
C THR A 62 -16.83 -24.95 -12.07
N LYS A 63 -17.92 -24.46 -12.65
CA LYS A 63 -17.95 -23.50 -13.74
C LYS A 63 -17.39 -22.12 -13.37
N TRP A 64 -17.67 -21.59 -12.18
CA TRP A 64 -17.11 -20.32 -11.71
C TRP A 64 -15.62 -20.43 -11.43
N THR A 65 -15.18 -21.56 -10.87
CA THR A 65 -13.74 -21.82 -10.64
C THR A 65 -12.97 -21.89 -11.96
N GLU A 66 -13.56 -22.44 -13.01
CA GLU A 66 -12.97 -22.44 -14.35
C GLU A 66 -12.94 -21.02 -14.95
N MET A 67 -14.02 -20.26 -14.85
CA MET A 67 -14.08 -18.89 -15.32
C MET A 67 -13.05 -17.99 -14.60
N MET A 68 -12.84 -18.17 -13.30
CA MET A 68 -11.84 -17.44 -12.53
C MET A 68 -10.39 -17.72 -12.98
N LYS A 69 -10.11 -18.89 -13.59
CA LYS A 69 -8.79 -19.19 -14.18
C LYS A 69 -8.48 -18.34 -15.41
N TRP A 70 -9.49 -17.80 -16.08
CA TRP A 70 -9.36 -16.93 -17.25
C TRP A 70 -9.35 -15.44 -16.91
N SER A 71 -9.55 -15.11 -15.63
CA SER A 71 -9.48 -13.73 -15.15
C SER A 71 -8.04 -13.24 -15.17
N TYR A 72 -7.78 -12.06 -15.74
CA TYR A 72 -6.49 -11.37 -15.69
C TYR A 72 -6.10 -10.96 -14.26
N SER A 73 -7.03 -10.94 -13.31
CA SER A 73 -6.74 -10.68 -11.90
C SER A 73 -6.15 -11.93 -11.25
N SER A 74 -4.84 -11.98 -11.12
CA SER A 74 -4.18 -12.96 -10.27
C SER A 74 -4.62 -12.74 -8.81
N ARG A 75 -4.90 -13.84 -8.08
CA ARG A 75 -5.08 -13.76 -6.63
C ARG A 75 -3.80 -13.17 -6.01
N SER A 76 -3.96 -12.38 -4.97
CA SER A 76 -2.82 -11.92 -4.16
C SER A 76 -1.99 -13.10 -3.67
N ASP A 77 -0.69 -12.88 -3.42
CA ASP A 77 0.15 -13.88 -2.73
C ASP A 77 -0.55 -14.37 -1.46
N TYR A 78 -0.37 -15.65 -1.13
CA TYR A 78 -0.99 -16.27 0.05
C TYR A 78 -0.68 -15.49 1.35
N THR A 79 0.53 -14.95 1.46
CA THR A 79 0.92 -14.08 2.59
C THR A 79 0.03 -12.84 2.68
N VAL A 80 -0.24 -12.17 1.54
CA VAL A 80 -1.14 -11.00 1.49
C VAL A 80 -2.58 -11.40 1.84
N GLN A 81 -3.03 -12.57 1.41
CA GLN A 81 -4.37 -13.08 1.78
C GLN A 81 -4.48 -13.31 3.29
N LEU A 82 -3.45 -13.89 3.92
CA LEU A 82 -3.42 -14.07 5.38
C LEU A 82 -3.38 -12.71 6.10
N ILE A 83 -2.57 -11.76 5.63
CA ILE A 83 -2.53 -10.41 6.18
C ILE A 83 -3.94 -9.80 6.14
N ASN A 84 -4.60 -9.79 4.99
CA ASN A 84 -5.95 -9.24 4.83
C ASN A 84 -6.98 -9.95 5.71
N LYS A 85 -6.85 -11.26 5.89
CA LYS A 85 -7.75 -12.06 6.74
C LYS A 85 -7.66 -11.68 8.21
N PHE A 86 -6.44 -11.45 8.72
CA PHE A 86 -6.20 -11.19 10.14
C PHE A 86 -6.03 -9.70 10.47
N GLU A 87 -5.99 -8.80 9.47
CA GLU A 87 -5.75 -7.37 9.68
C GLU A 87 -6.85 -6.67 10.52
N THR A 88 -8.04 -7.23 10.58
CA THR A 88 -9.16 -6.72 11.38
C THR A 88 -9.39 -7.47 12.68
N ASP A 89 -8.67 -8.55 12.94
CA ASP A 89 -8.83 -9.36 14.16
C ASP A 89 -8.04 -8.72 15.32
N LEU A 90 -8.78 -8.18 16.29
CA LEU A 90 -8.23 -7.49 17.47
C LEU A 90 -7.48 -8.41 18.45
N ASN A 91 -7.51 -9.73 18.25
CA ASN A 91 -6.71 -10.67 19.04
C ASN A 91 -5.26 -10.76 18.59
N TYR A 92 -4.89 -10.07 17.50
CA TYR A 92 -3.53 -10.03 16.98
C TYR A 92 -2.86 -8.69 17.26
N ILE A 93 -1.56 -8.70 17.48
CA ILE A 93 -0.73 -7.49 17.53
C ILE A 93 -0.34 -7.13 16.10
N HIS A 94 -0.72 -5.95 15.63
CA HIS A 94 -0.57 -5.50 14.25
C HIS A 94 0.66 -4.60 14.07
N ILE A 95 1.86 -5.16 14.26
CA ILE A 95 3.12 -4.40 14.25
C ILE A 95 3.47 -3.80 12.86
N SER A 96 2.70 -4.11 11.83
CA SER A 96 2.92 -3.62 10.46
C SER A 96 1.70 -2.94 9.84
N LYS A 97 0.64 -2.66 10.61
CA LYS A 97 -0.60 -2.09 10.08
C LYS A 97 -0.38 -0.67 9.55
N GLY A 98 -0.88 -0.42 8.34
CA GLY A 98 -0.74 0.84 7.63
C GLY A 98 -1.82 1.86 7.94
N GLU A 99 -2.30 1.94 9.20
CA GLU A 99 -3.37 2.81 9.67
C GLU A 99 -3.00 3.46 10.99
N LEU A 100 -3.68 4.53 11.34
CA LEU A 100 -3.64 5.11 12.69
C LEU A 100 -4.49 4.27 13.63
N SER A 101 -4.07 4.14 14.89
CA SER A 101 -4.93 3.57 15.94
C SER A 101 -6.13 4.48 16.20
N GLU A 102 -7.20 3.89 16.73
CA GLU A 102 -8.48 4.59 16.94
C GLU A 102 -8.35 5.82 17.84
N ASP A 103 -7.47 5.78 18.85
CA ASP A 103 -7.17 6.89 19.77
C ASP A 103 -6.40 8.06 19.09
N LEU A 104 -5.76 7.81 17.95
CA LEU A 104 -5.11 8.85 17.17
C LEU A 104 -6.06 9.55 16.19
N LEU A 105 -7.23 8.98 15.92
CA LEU A 105 -8.22 9.59 15.03
C LEU A 105 -8.83 10.85 15.65
N PRO A 106 -9.20 11.85 14.85
CA PRO A 106 -9.68 13.16 15.32
C PRO A 106 -11.17 13.15 15.68
N HIS A 107 -11.65 12.23 16.55
CA HIS A 107 -13.06 12.04 16.86
C HIS A 107 -13.81 13.31 17.28
N LEU A 108 -13.19 14.13 18.15
CA LEU A 108 -13.80 15.38 18.60
C LEU A 108 -13.99 16.38 17.45
N TYR A 109 -12.98 16.51 16.59
CA TYR A 109 -13.03 17.40 15.44
C TYR A 109 -14.01 16.89 14.38
N LEU A 110 -14.06 15.57 14.14
CA LEU A 110 -15.05 14.94 13.26
C LEU A 110 -16.48 15.18 13.77
N LYS A 111 -16.71 15.03 15.08
CA LYS A 111 -18.01 15.33 15.70
C LYS A 111 -18.40 16.81 15.51
N ASN A 112 -17.47 17.73 15.66
CA ASN A 112 -17.72 19.15 15.46
C ASN A 112 -18.02 19.46 13.98
N ALA A 113 -17.23 18.90 13.06
CA ALA A 113 -17.48 19.03 11.62
C ALA A 113 -18.86 18.51 11.22
N LEU A 114 -19.28 17.37 11.75
CA LEU A 114 -20.63 16.82 11.53
C LEU A 114 -21.73 17.74 12.03
N LYS A 115 -21.55 18.37 13.20
CA LYS A 115 -22.49 19.38 13.70
C LYS A 115 -22.59 20.60 12.77
N GLU A 116 -21.48 21.06 12.22
CA GLU A 116 -21.50 22.17 11.26
C GLU A 116 -22.22 21.77 9.96
N VAL A 117 -21.91 20.57 9.42
CA VAL A 117 -22.59 20.03 8.25
C VAL A 117 -24.11 19.92 8.46
N SER A 118 -24.55 19.50 9.67
CA SER A 118 -25.97 19.34 9.97
C SER A 118 -26.75 20.66 9.86
N LYS A 119 -26.13 21.82 10.09
CA LYS A 119 -26.78 23.16 10.02
C LYS A 119 -27.20 23.53 8.57
N TYR A 120 -26.52 22.97 7.56
CA TYR A 120 -26.83 23.26 6.17
C TYR A 120 -27.04 22.00 5.31
N ILE A 121 -27.34 20.87 5.96
CA ILE A 121 -27.52 19.58 5.27
C ILE A 121 -28.60 19.65 4.19
N GLY A 122 -29.65 20.41 4.39
CA GLY A 122 -30.69 20.67 3.40
C GLY A 122 -30.21 21.39 2.12
N ASN A 123 -29.04 22.04 2.19
CA ASN A 123 -28.44 22.73 1.05
C ASN A 123 -27.41 21.85 0.30
N LEU A 124 -27.14 20.65 0.81
CA LEU A 124 -26.31 19.68 0.10
C LEU A 124 -27.16 18.94 -0.93
N SER A 125 -26.65 18.81 -2.13
CA SER A 125 -27.28 17.95 -3.13
C SER A 125 -26.96 16.48 -2.82
N PHE A 126 -28.00 15.71 -2.47
CA PHE A 126 -27.92 14.26 -2.30
C PHE A 126 -28.22 13.48 -3.57
N GLY A 127 -28.51 14.17 -4.68
CA GLY A 127 -28.59 13.56 -6.01
C GLY A 127 -27.18 13.28 -6.58
N TYR A 128 -27.15 12.64 -7.73
CA TYR A 128 -25.90 12.42 -8.46
C TYR A 128 -25.22 13.75 -8.80
N ASN A 129 -23.93 13.83 -8.55
CA ASN A 129 -23.10 15.02 -8.79
C ASN A 129 -22.38 14.92 -10.14
N ASN A 130 -21.75 16.01 -10.55
CA ASN A 130 -21.05 16.16 -11.84
C ASN A 130 -19.72 15.41 -11.97
N GLY A 131 -19.48 14.38 -11.19
CA GLY A 131 -18.24 13.58 -11.24
C GLY A 131 -17.00 14.23 -10.62
N PHE A 132 -16.89 15.56 -10.57
CA PHE A 132 -15.72 16.27 -10.04
C PHE A 132 -15.58 16.22 -8.52
N GLY A 133 -16.69 16.18 -7.81
CA GLY A 133 -16.76 16.27 -6.35
C GLY A 133 -17.14 17.68 -5.84
N TYR A 134 -17.23 17.83 -4.52
CA TYR A 134 -17.73 19.01 -3.82
C TYR A 134 -16.85 20.23 -4.08
N ASN A 135 -17.40 21.24 -4.74
CA ASN A 135 -16.66 22.41 -5.24
C ASN A 135 -15.94 23.18 -4.12
N LYS A 136 -16.60 23.33 -2.95
CA LYS A 136 -16.00 24.04 -1.80
C LYS A 136 -14.77 23.27 -1.27
N LEU A 137 -14.83 21.95 -1.21
CA LEU A 137 -13.68 21.13 -0.81
C LEU A 137 -12.55 21.22 -1.84
N ARG A 138 -12.85 21.11 -3.13
CA ARG A 138 -11.87 21.25 -4.24
C ARG A 138 -11.13 22.57 -4.16
N LYS A 139 -11.84 23.67 -3.83
CA LYS A 139 -11.23 25.01 -3.66
C LYS A 139 -10.26 25.05 -2.48
N LEU A 140 -10.61 24.43 -1.34
CA LEU A 140 -9.70 24.39 -0.17
C LEU A 140 -8.48 23.52 -0.46
N ILE A 141 -8.64 22.37 -1.12
CA ILE A 141 -7.51 21.52 -1.55
C ILE A 141 -6.59 22.29 -2.49
N ALA A 142 -7.14 22.98 -3.50
CA ALA A 142 -6.35 23.79 -4.41
C ALA A 142 -5.54 24.90 -3.67
N ASN A 143 -6.15 25.55 -2.68
CA ASN A 143 -5.46 26.55 -1.86
C ASN A 143 -4.32 25.93 -1.04
N ARG A 144 -4.51 24.74 -0.45
CA ARG A 144 -3.44 24.02 0.27
C ARG A 144 -2.28 23.66 -0.68
N LEU A 145 -2.60 23.19 -1.87
CA LEU A 145 -1.59 22.83 -2.88
C LEU A 145 -0.76 24.03 -3.35
N LYS A 146 -1.33 25.26 -3.35
CA LYS A 146 -0.56 26.48 -3.63
C LYS A 146 0.54 26.73 -2.60
N HIS A 147 0.30 26.45 -1.33
CA HIS A 147 1.32 26.54 -0.28
C HIS A 147 2.42 25.47 -0.41
N GLU A 148 2.18 24.44 -1.23
CA GLU A 148 3.17 23.41 -1.62
C GLU A 148 3.89 23.75 -2.94
N GLY A 149 3.65 24.92 -3.51
CA GLY A 149 4.23 25.33 -4.79
C GLY A 149 3.50 24.78 -6.04
N ILE A 150 2.33 24.16 -5.86
CA ILE A 150 1.51 23.64 -6.96
C ILE A 150 0.45 24.70 -7.32
N ASN A 151 0.64 25.39 -8.45
CA ASN A 151 -0.28 26.45 -8.87
C ASN A 151 -1.50 25.86 -9.61
N VAL A 152 -2.57 25.63 -8.88
CA VAL A 152 -3.82 25.01 -9.36
C VAL A 152 -5.06 25.75 -8.80
N THR A 153 -6.20 25.57 -9.48
CA THR A 153 -7.53 26.02 -9.05
C THR A 153 -8.41 24.81 -8.73
N GLN A 154 -9.64 25.04 -8.28
CA GLN A 154 -10.61 23.94 -8.10
C GLN A 154 -10.88 23.14 -9.38
N ASN A 155 -10.71 23.74 -10.58
CA ASN A 155 -10.93 23.07 -11.83
C ASN A 155 -9.84 22.01 -12.15
N ASN A 156 -8.70 22.12 -11.48
CA ASN A 156 -7.60 21.16 -11.57
C ASN A 156 -7.73 20.00 -10.58
N ILE A 157 -8.79 19.92 -9.79
CA ILE A 157 -8.96 18.92 -8.72
C ILE A 157 -10.15 18.01 -9.01
N LEU A 158 -9.91 16.70 -8.93
CA LEU A 158 -10.95 15.65 -8.94
C LEU A 158 -10.93 14.93 -7.60
N ILE A 159 -12.06 14.91 -6.89
CA ILE A 159 -12.18 14.12 -5.65
C ILE A 159 -12.39 12.66 -6.00
N THR A 160 -11.71 11.76 -5.30
CA THR A 160 -11.77 10.31 -5.51
C THR A 160 -12.09 9.58 -4.22
N SER A 161 -12.46 8.30 -4.31
CA SER A 161 -12.72 7.43 -3.15
C SER A 161 -11.41 6.88 -2.55
N GLY A 162 -10.45 7.77 -2.26
CA GLY A 162 -9.09 7.47 -1.81
C GLY A 162 -8.09 7.40 -2.97
N ALA A 163 -6.79 7.28 -2.64
CA ALA A 163 -5.70 7.30 -3.61
C ALA A 163 -5.70 6.09 -4.56
N LEU A 164 -6.03 4.88 -4.08
CA LEU A 164 -6.13 3.70 -4.97
C LEU A 164 -7.18 3.87 -6.07
N HIS A 165 -8.33 4.52 -5.76
CA HIS A 165 -9.31 4.85 -6.78
C HIS A 165 -8.75 5.87 -7.79
N ALA A 166 -7.96 6.86 -7.32
CA ALA A 166 -7.26 7.80 -8.20
C ALA A 166 -6.32 7.08 -9.17
N ILE A 167 -5.50 6.16 -8.67
CA ILE A 167 -4.59 5.34 -9.49
C ILE A 167 -5.39 4.51 -10.50
N HIS A 168 -6.47 3.86 -10.06
CA HIS A 168 -7.33 3.06 -10.93
C HIS A 168 -7.93 3.90 -12.08
N LEU A 169 -8.46 5.08 -11.79
CA LEU A 169 -8.99 5.99 -12.81
C LEU A 169 -7.91 6.41 -13.82
N LEU A 170 -6.70 6.71 -13.37
CA LEU A 170 -5.60 7.07 -14.25
C LEU A 170 -5.16 5.87 -15.12
N THR A 171 -5.05 4.69 -14.53
CA THR A 171 -4.62 3.50 -15.28
C THR A 171 -5.65 3.02 -16.29
N THR A 172 -6.93 3.08 -15.95
CA THR A 172 -8.01 2.65 -16.86
C THR A 172 -8.40 3.74 -17.88
N GLY A 173 -8.22 5.01 -17.53
CA GLY A 173 -8.64 6.13 -18.35
C GLY A 173 -7.59 6.64 -19.35
N PHE A 174 -6.31 6.47 -19.06
CA PHE A 174 -5.23 7.04 -19.89
C PHE A 174 -4.23 6.04 -20.42
N LEU A 175 -4.19 4.82 -19.90
CA LEU A 175 -3.21 3.82 -20.32
C LEU A 175 -3.85 2.74 -21.18
N SER A 176 -3.22 2.40 -22.28
CA SER A 176 -3.64 1.26 -23.08
C SER A 176 -3.28 -0.06 -22.41
N GLN A 177 -3.92 -1.15 -22.81
CA GLN A 177 -3.52 -2.49 -22.41
C GLN A 177 -2.06 -2.74 -22.79
N ASN A 178 -1.30 -3.37 -21.88
CA ASN A 178 0.14 -3.61 -22.00
C ASN A 178 1.02 -2.34 -21.95
N ALA A 179 0.51 -1.18 -21.58
CA ALA A 179 1.33 -0.01 -21.30
C ALA A 179 2.37 -0.32 -20.21
N LEU A 180 3.52 0.36 -20.25
CA LEU A 180 4.58 0.18 -19.27
C LEU A 180 4.42 1.14 -18.11
N VAL A 181 4.50 0.59 -16.89
CA VAL A 181 4.60 1.37 -15.65
C VAL A 181 6.01 1.22 -15.08
N PHE A 182 6.79 2.28 -15.11
CA PHE A 182 8.06 2.35 -14.39
C PHE A 182 7.77 2.71 -12.94
N SER A 183 7.99 1.81 -12.00
CA SER A 183 7.76 2.04 -10.58
C SER A 183 9.05 1.88 -9.78
N PHE A 184 9.23 2.74 -8.79
CA PHE A 184 10.31 2.56 -7.83
C PHE A 184 9.95 1.43 -6.85
N THR A 185 10.95 0.60 -6.51
CA THR A 185 10.79 -0.54 -5.59
C THR A 185 11.83 -0.46 -4.47
N PRO A 186 11.49 -0.88 -3.24
CA PRO A 186 10.20 -1.40 -2.77
C PRO A 186 9.08 -0.34 -2.76
N SER A 187 7.82 -0.77 -2.98
CA SER A 187 6.67 0.13 -3.02
C SER A 187 5.38 -0.56 -2.59
N TYR A 188 4.46 0.18 -2.02
CA TYR A 188 3.12 -0.28 -1.66
C TYR A 188 2.35 -0.85 -2.86
N ILE A 189 2.55 -0.26 -4.03
CA ILE A 189 1.85 -0.66 -5.25
C ILE A 189 2.15 -2.12 -5.65
N ASP A 190 3.31 -2.65 -5.24
CA ASP A 190 3.67 -4.05 -5.49
C ASP A 190 2.78 -5.02 -4.71
N SER A 191 2.25 -4.60 -3.55
CA SER A 191 1.36 -5.43 -2.73
C SER A 191 -0.11 -5.42 -3.20
N THR A 192 -0.50 -4.45 -4.01
CA THR A 192 -1.91 -4.25 -4.42
C THR A 192 -2.28 -4.89 -5.76
N HIS A 193 -1.30 -5.27 -6.57
CA HIS A 193 -1.48 -5.79 -7.92
C HIS A 193 -2.33 -4.91 -8.88
N ILE A 194 -2.56 -3.64 -8.55
CA ILE A 194 -3.46 -2.74 -9.31
C ILE A 194 -3.03 -2.60 -10.77
N PHE A 195 -1.74 -2.62 -11.06
CA PHE A 195 -1.24 -2.57 -12.43
C PHE A 195 -1.49 -3.88 -13.18
N ASN A 196 -1.40 -5.01 -12.50
CA ASN A 196 -1.68 -6.32 -13.10
C ASN A 196 -3.18 -6.45 -13.42
N THR A 197 -4.06 -6.00 -12.52
CA THR A 197 -5.53 -6.02 -12.76
C THR A 197 -5.94 -5.12 -13.93
N SER A 198 -5.17 -4.07 -14.20
CA SER A 198 -5.35 -3.20 -15.37
C SER A 198 -4.60 -3.69 -16.61
N ASN A 199 -4.04 -4.91 -16.58
CA ASN A 199 -3.23 -5.50 -17.66
C ASN A 199 -2.06 -4.64 -18.10
N LEU A 200 -1.37 -3.99 -17.16
CA LEU A 200 -0.19 -3.17 -17.39
C LEU A 200 1.08 -3.95 -17.07
N LYS A 201 2.17 -3.62 -17.75
CA LYS A 201 3.48 -4.22 -17.52
C LYS A 201 4.32 -3.36 -16.59
N GLN A 202 4.58 -3.85 -15.39
CA GLN A 202 5.41 -3.12 -14.42
C GLN A 202 6.90 -3.39 -14.64
N ILE A 203 7.69 -2.33 -14.70
CA ILE A 203 9.15 -2.35 -14.73
C ILE A 203 9.66 -1.73 -13.42
N LYS A 204 10.18 -2.58 -12.54
CA LYS A 204 10.66 -2.18 -11.22
C LYS A 204 12.05 -1.57 -11.30
N ILE A 205 12.26 -0.46 -10.62
CA ILE A 205 13.51 0.31 -10.59
C ILE A 205 13.91 0.52 -9.12
N PRO A 206 15.12 0.15 -8.70
CA PRO A 206 15.57 0.41 -7.34
C PRO A 206 15.52 1.90 -6.99
N TYR A 207 14.98 2.22 -5.81
CA TYR A 207 14.73 3.60 -5.35
C TYR A 207 15.97 4.48 -5.30
N SER A 208 17.15 3.90 -5.17
CA SER A 208 18.42 4.59 -4.94
C SER A 208 19.22 4.93 -6.20
N ASN A 209 18.74 4.62 -7.43
CA ASN A 209 19.61 4.65 -8.61
C ASN A 209 19.05 5.42 -9.81
N ASN A 210 19.25 6.75 -9.82
CA ASN A 210 18.85 7.62 -10.93
C ASN A 210 19.54 7.28 -12.27
N GLN A 211 20.77 6.76 -12.26
CA GLN A 211 21.46 6.36 -13.52
C GLN A 211 20.82 5.11 -14.12
N GLN A 212 20.47 4.14 -13.28
CA GLN A 212 19.78 2.94 -13.72
C GLN A 212 18.37 3.28 -14.26
N PHE A 213 17.71 4.28 -13.67
CA PHE A 213 16.41 4.77 -14.15
C PHE A 213 16.48 5.24 -15.60
N ASN A 214 17.44 6.12 -15.93
CA ASN A 214 17.62 6.61 -17.30
C ASN A 214 17.93 5.49 -18.29
N LYS A 215 18.86 4.56 -17.94
CA LYS A 215 19.19 3.40 -18.79
C LYS A 215 17.97 2.52 -19.02
N THR A 216 17.15 2.31 -18.00
CA THR A 216 15.93 1.50 -18.10
C THR A 216 14.91 2.16 -19.04
N ILE A 217 14.64 3.45 -18.92
CA ILE A 217 13.75 4.17 -19.85
C ILE A 217 14.25 4.05 -21.31
N GLN A 218 15.55 4.20 -21.53
CA GLN A 218 16.14 4.09 -22.87
C GLN A 218 15.95 2.69 -23.45
N LYS A 219 16.09 1.63 -22.66
CA LYS A 219 15.86 0.24 -23.09
C LYS A 219 14.44 0.03 -23.64
N TYR A 220 13.46 0.70 -23.06
CA TYR A 220 12.04 0.59 -23.43
C TYR A 220 11.54 1.76 -24.28
N HIS A 221 12.42 2.45 -25.01
CA HIS A 221 12.05 3.63 -25.81
C HIS A 221 10.98 3.33 -26.89
N HIS A 222 10.97 2.12 -27.42
CA HIS A 222 10.06 1.67 -28.49
C HIS A 222 8.60 1.48 -28.04
N TYR A 223 8.34 1.38 -26.72
CA TYR A 223 6.96 1.38 -26.23
C TYR A 223 6.37 2.79 -26.33
N LYS A 224 5.14 2.90 -26.89
CA LYS A 224 4.45 4.18 -27.02
C LYS A 224 3.85 4.62 -25.70
N ASP A 225 3.10 3.74 -25.03
CA ASP A 225 2.42 4.02 -23.78
C ASP A 225 3.28 3.65 -22.58
N LYS A 226 3.63 4.68 -21.82
CA LYS A 226 4.50 4.57 -20.65
C LYS A 226 4.05 5.57 -19.59
N VAL A 227 4.18 5.20 -18.33
CA VAL A 227 3.99 6.09 -17.18
C VAL A 227 5.05 5.80 -16.12
N ILE A 228 5.45 6.82 -15.37
CA ILE A 228 6.26 6.68 -14.16
C ILE A 228 5.33 6.77 -12.97
N TYR A 229 5.41 5.78 -12.06
CA TYR A 229 4.74 5.83 -10.75
C TYR A 229 5.78 6.01 -9.66
N VAL A 230 5.56 6.98 -8.78
CA VAL A 230 6.50 7.31 -7.70
C VAL A 230 5.78 7.76 -6.44
N GLU A 231 6.14 7.17 -5.30
CA GLU A 231 5.84 7.68 -3.96
C GLU A 231 6.96 8.63 -3.56
N SER A 232 6.71 9.95 -3.65
CA SER A 232 7.79 10.94 -3.56
C SER A 232 8.20 11.32 -2.14
N THR A 233 7.32 11.08 -1.14
CA THR A 233 7.52 11.49 0.25
C THR A 233 7.09 10.38 1.21
N PHE A 234 7.97 10.01 2.14
CA PHE A 234 7.74 8.97 3.16
C PHE A 234 7.18 7.67 2.58
N ASN A 235 7.86 7.17 1.54
CA ASN A 235 7.46 5.98 0.78
C ASN A 235 7.01 4.82 1.69
N ASN A 236 5.95 4.17 1.34
CA ASN A 236 5.55 2.90 1.90
C ASN A 236 6.15 1.76 1.05
N PRO A 237 7.10 0.96 1.55
CA PRO A 237 7.31 0.63 2.96
C PRO A 237 8.54 1.28 3.61
N THR A 238 9.40 2.00 2.88
CA THR A 238 10.76 2.35 3.35
C THR A 238 10.84 3.56 4.25
N GLY A 239 9.80 4.40 4.29
CA GLY A 239 9.83 5.70 4.99
C GLY A 239 10.74 6.75 4.33
N GLN A 240 11.39 6.43 3.22
CA GLN A 240 12.30 7.33 2.51
C GLN A 240 11.55 8.41 1.72
N SER A 241 12.21 9.54 1.53
CA SER A 241 11.72 10.64 0.67
C SER A 241 12.74 10.96 -0.41
N LEU A 242 12.25 11.33 -1.58
CA LEU A 242 13.11 11.81 -2.67
C LEU A 242 13.63 13.21 -2.35
N SER A 243 14.91 13.44 -2.59
CA SER A 243 15.50 14.78 -2.56
C SER A 243 14.95 15.66 -3.68
N SER A 244 15.01 17.00 -3.52
CA SER A 244 14.65 17.95 -4.59
C SER A 244 15.40 17.64 -5.89
N HIS A 245 16.69 17.33 -5.81
CA HIS A 245 17.50 16.98 -6.98
C HIS A 245 16.99 15.71 -7.69
N SER A 246 16.57 14.68 -6.93
CA SER A 246 15.99 13.46 -7.51
C SER A 246 14.66 13.76 -8.19
N LYS A 247 13.79 14.57 -7.56
CA LYS A 247 12.51 15.00 -8.12
C LYS A 247 12.69 15.77 -9.43
N GLU A 248 13.59 16.75 -9.46
CA GLU A 248 13.93 17.48 -10.70
C GLU A 248 14.46 16.55 -11.79
N SER A 249 15.30 15.59 -11.43
CA SER A 249 15.86 14.62 -12.39
C SER A 249 14.76 13.77 -13.02
N ILE A 250 13.77 13.32 -12.24
CA ILE A 250 12.59 12.57 -12.73
C ILE A 250 11.80 13.45 -13.70
N ILE A 251 11.55 14.72 -13.36
CA ILE A 251 10.84 15.66 -14.26
C ILE A 251 11.62 15.87 -15.57
N LYS A 252 12.93 16.08 -15.50
CA LYS A 252 13.77 16.22 -16.70
C LYS A 252 13.69 14.99 -17.61
N LEU A 253 13.69 13.79 -17.03
CA LEU A 253 13.54 12.53 -17.79
C LEU A 253 12.12 12.40 -18.36
N SER A 254 11.08 12.70 -17.57
CA SER A 254 9.69 12.74 -18.02
C SER A 254 9.52 13.66 -19.24
N CYS A 255 10.09 14.87 -19.18
CA CYS A 255 10.05 15.82 -20.29
C CYS A 255 10.78 15.30 -21.52
N ARG A 256 12.03 14.82 -21.34
CA ARG A 256 12.89 14.33 -22.44
C ARG A 256 12.27 13.17 -23.20
N HIS A 257 11.65 12.23 -22.50
CA HIS A 257 11.11 11.01 -23.07
C HIS A 257 9.59 11.06 -23.29
N ASN A 258 8.96 12.20 -23.01
CA ASN A 258 7.50 12.40 -23.12
C ASN A 258 6.69 11.38 -22.31
N ILE A 259 7.09 11.10 -21.08
CA ILE A 259 6.45 10.11 -20.21
C ILE A 259 5.71 10.82 -19.07
N PRO A 260 4.40 10.67 -18.89
CA PRO A 260 3.68 11.22 -17.75
C PRO A 260 4.13 10.58 -16.43
N VAL A 261 3.90 11.27 -15.32
CA VAL A 261 4.25 10.83 -13.98
C VAL A 261 3.01 10.80 -13.09
N ILE A 262 2.80 9.72 -12.40
CA ILE A 262 1.85 9.60 -11.28
C ILE A 262 2.66 9.78 -10.01
N GLU A 263 2.48 10.90 -9.33
CA GLU A 263 3.06 11.17 -8.01
C GLU A 263 2.05 10.82 -6.93
N ASP A 264 2.36 9.81 -6.13
CA ASP A 264 1.58 9.43 -4.94
C ASP A 264 2.23 10.04 -3.69
N ASP A 265 1.52 10.96 -3.05
CA ASP A 265 2.07 11.78 -1.97
C ASP A 265 1.14 11.78 -0.72
N ILE A 266 0.57 10.60 -0.39
CA ILE A 266 -0.44 10.45 0.67
C ILE A 266 0.10 10.63 2.09
N TYR A 267 1.41 10.52 2.27
CA TYR A 267 2.06 10.66 3.58
C TYR A 267 2.64 12.05 3.82
N ARG A 268 2.59 12.96 2.84
CA ARG A 268 3.27 14.25 2.86
C ARG A 268 3.03 15.07 4.13
N ASP A 269 1.82 15.09 4.63
CA ASP A 269 1.45 15.88 5.81
C ASP A 269 1.96 15.28 7.15
N LEU A 270 2.59 14.10 7.13
CA LEU A 270 3.07 13.40 8.32
C LEU A 270 4.58 13.58 8.60
N TRP A 271 5.13 14.75 8.30
CA TRP A 271 6.51 15.11 8.65
C TRP A 271 6.65 15.44 10.15
N PHE A 272 7.86 15.29 10.71
CA PHE A 272 8.08 15.49 12.14
C PHE A 272 8.67 16.87 12.48
N GLU A 273 9.90 17.13 12.09
CA GLU A 273 10.62 18.35 12.47
C GLU A 273 10.61 19.36 11.32
N GLU A 274 10.92 18.90 10.11
CA GLU A 274 11.01 19.75 8.93
C GLU A 274 10.05 19.28 7.85
N LYS A 275 9.45 20.28 7.18
CA LYS A 275 8.60 20.02 6.03
C LYS A 275 9.41 19.38 4.90
N PRO A 276 8.92 18.31 4.25
CA PRO A 276 9.62 17.68 3.15
C PRO A 276 9.79 18.61 1.96
N SER A 277 10.77 18.32 1.10
CA SER A 277 10.98 19.06 -0.15
C SER A 277 9.69 19.18 -0.97
N PRO A 278 9.50 20.24 -1.78
CA PRO A 278 8.28 20.43 -2.56
C PRO A 278 7.89 19.18 -3.36
N PRO A 279 6.58 18.95 -3.61
CA PRO A 279 6.14 17.83 -4.44
C PRO A 279 6.77 17.89 -5.83
N LEU A 280 6.86 16.72 -6.47
CA LEU A 280 7.34 16.60 -7.85
C LEU A 280 6.48 17.43 -8.80
N LYS A 281 5.17 17.48 -8.56
CA LYS A 281 4.21 18.33 -9.27
C LYS A 281 4.56 19.81 -9.26
N SER A 282 5.22 20.33 -8.22
CA SER A 282 5.62 21.75 -8.16
C SER A 282 6.70 22.13 -9.20
N PHE A 283 7.45 21.15 -9.69
CA PHE A 283 8.44 21.32 -10.75
C PHE A 283 7.87 21.10 -12.18
N ASP A 284 6.58 20.74 -12.26
CA ASP A 284 5.91 20.41 -13.53
C ASP A 284 5.34 21.64 -14.21
N ASN A 285 6.12 22.25 -15.10
CA ASN A 285 5.69 23.43 -15.88
C ASN A 285 4.90 23.09 -17.16
N ILE A 286 4.73 21.80 -17.51
CA ILE A 286 4.14 21.38 -18.78
C ILE A 286 2.94 20.44 -18.64
N GLY A 287 2.49 20.21 -17.38
CA GLY A 287 1.26 19.46 -17.10
C GLY A 287 1.38 17.95 -17.23
N LYS A 288 2.58 17.37 -17.05
CA LYS A 288 2.81 15.92 -17.15
C LYS A 288 2.65 15.14 -15.85
N VAL A 289 2.56 15.80 -14.71
CA VAL A 289 2.44 15.15 -13.42
C VAL A 289 0.97 15.10 -12.99
N PHE A 290 0.48 13.90 -12.75
CA PHE A 290 -0.75 13.63 -12.01
C PHE A 290 -0.38 13.50 -10.53
N TYR A 291 -0.74 14.50 -9.73
CA TYR A 291 -0.52 14.48 -8.28
C TYR A 291 -1.69 13.81 -7.59
N ILE A 292 -1.43 12.80 -6.77
CA ILE A 292 -2.42 12.06 -6.00
C ILE A 292 -2.14 12.26 -4.51
N SER A 293 -3.18 12.51 -3.73
CA SER A 293 -3.10 12.45 -2.28
C SER A 293 -4.43 12.02 -1.66
N SER A 294 -4.45 11.87 -0.32
CA SER A 294 -5.63 11.38 0.40
C SER A 294 -5.60 11.79 1.87
N PHE A 295 -6.77 11.96 2.46
CA PHE A 295 -6.93 12.14 3.90
C PHE A 295 -6.98 10.83 4.69
N SER A 296 -6.88 9.67 4.03
CA SER A 296 -6.98 8.35 4.69
C SER A 296 -5.88 8.09 5.72
N LYS A 297 -4.70 8.72 5.56
CA LYS A 297 -3.55 8.50 6.47
C LYS A 297 -3.40 9.62 7.50
N THR A 298 -4.14 10.69 7.35
CA THR A 298 -4.05 11.89 8.22
C THR A 298 -5.32 12.18 9.01
N LEU A 299 -6.48 11.71 8.54
CA LEU A 299 -7.76 11.83 9.24
C LEU A 299 -8.32 10.46 9.64
N ALA A 300 -9.05 9.85 8.72
CA ALA A 300 -9.64 8.53 8.92
C ALA A 300 -9.81 7.79 7.60
N PRO A 301 -9.38 6.53 7.51
CA PRO A 301 -9.56 5.71 6.30
C PRO A 301 -11.02 5.59 5.87
N ALA A 302 -11.95 5.54 6.84
CA ALA A 302 -13.39 5.39 6.62
C ALA A 302 -14.04 6.57 5.86
N LEU A 303 -13.45 7.74 5.86
CA LEU A 303 -13.96 8.90 5.11
C LEU A 303 -13.87 8.69 3.58
N ARG A 304 -12.94 7.88 3.12
CA ARG A 304 -12.76 7.56 1.70
C ARG A 304 -12.60 8.79 0.80
N ILE A 305 -11.82 9.79 1.21
CA ILE A 305 -11.55 11.00 0.45
C ILE A 305 -10.08 11.06 0.03
N GLY A 306 -9.86 11.02 -1.29
CA GLY A 306 -8.61 11.34 -1.97
C GLY A 306 -8.86 12.31 -3.10
N TRP A 307 -7.82 12.71 -3.82
CA TRP A 307 -7.93 13.59 -4.98
C TRP A 307 -6.79 13.39 -5.98
N ILE A 308 -7.08 13.82 -7.21
CA ILE A 308 -6.10 14.00 -8.28
C ILE A 308 -5.99 15.49 -8.56
N ALA A 309 -4.75 16.01 -8.71
CA ALA A 309 -4.50 17.33 -9.24
C ALA A 309 -3.75 17.21 -10.58
N ALA A 310 -4.36 17.75 -11.65
CA ALA A 310 -3.85 17.71 -13.01
C ALA A 310 -4.31 18.93 -13.83
N SER A 311 -4.00 18.97 -15.14
CA SER A 311 -4.56 20.00 -16.03
C SER A 311 -6.08 19.89 -16.12
N GLU A 312 -6.78 21.00 -16.36
CA GLU A 312 -8.25 21.03 -16.41
C GLU A 312 -8.82 20.02 -17.41
N LYS A 313 -8.24 19.95 -18.62
CA LYS A 313 -8.68 18.97 -19.65
C LYS A 313 -8.58 17.52 -19.19
N VAL A 314 -7.52 17.20 -18.44
CA VAL A 314 -7.35 15.86 -17.86
C VAL A 314 -8.42 15.61 -16.80
N ILE A 315 -8.68 16.58 -15.93
CA ILE A 315 -9.70 16.46 -14.89
C ILE A 315 -11.10 16.30 -15.48
N GLU A 316 -11.44 17.04 -16.54
CA GLU A 316 -12.70 16.88 -17.27
C GLU A 316 -12.85 15.47 -17.85
N GLN A 317 -11.82 14.96 -18.50
CA GLN A 317 -11.83 13.62 -19.07
C GLN A 317 -11.93 12.53 -17.98
N LEU A 318 -11.19 12.66 -16.88
CA LEU A 318 -11.29 11.73 -15.74
C LEU A 318 -12.66 11.77 -15.07
N ALA A 319 -13.29 12.94 -14.98
CA ALA A 319 -14.63 13.07 -14.43
C ALA A 319 -15.65 12.34 -15.32
N ASP A 320 -15.53 12.43 -16.66
CA ASP A 320 -16.38 11.70 -17.59
C ASP A 320 -16.17 10.18 -17.49
N ILE A 321 -14.92 9.73 -17.47
CA ILE A 321 -14.59 8.30 -17.26
C ILE A 321 -15.15 7.78 -15.94
N ARG A 322 -15.03 8.58 -14.89
CA ARG A 322 -15.58 8.24 -13.58
C ARG A 322 -17.09 8.04 -13.61
N MET A 323 -17.81 8.91 -14.31
CA MET A 323 -19.28 8.78 -14.46
C MET A 323 -19.70 7.48 -15.12
N GLN A 324 -18.81 6.77 -15.79
CA GLN A 324 -19.08 5.45 -16.38
C GLN A 324 -18.91 4.28 -15.39
N SER A 325 -18.28 4.52 -14.23
CA SER A 325 -17.98 3.46 -13.25
C SER A 325 -18.46 3.78 -11.82
N ASP A 326 -18.29 5.03 -11.37
CA ASP A 326 -18.63 5.51 -10.02
C ASP A 326 -19.13 6.95 -10.10
N TYR A 327 -20.41 7.17 -9.89
CA TYR A 327 -21.05 8.49 -9.94
C TYR A 327 -20.59 9.51 -8.89
N GLY A 328 -19.60 9.19 -8.09
CA GLY A 328 -18.99 10.12 -7.14
C GLY A 328 -18.81 9.59 -5.71
N SER A 329 -17.86 10.18 -4.99
CA SER A 329 -17.65 9.89 -3.57
C SER A 329 -18.75 10.54 -2.73
N SER A 330 -19.01 9.99 -1.53
CA SER A 330 -19.99 10.49 -0.58
C SER A 330 -19.91 12.01 -0.38
N ILE A 331 -20.97 12.72 -0.68
CA ILE A 331 -21.05 14.18 -0.46
C ILE A 331 -20.95 14.53 1.03
N LEU A 332 -21.47 13.67 1.91
CA LEU A 332 -21.41 13.87 3.35
C LEU A 332 -19.96 13.79 3.84
N SER A 333 -19.19 12.78 3.43
CA SER A 333 -17.76 12.68 3.76
C SER A 333 -16.98 13.90 3.25
N GLN A 334 -17.27 14.36 2.04
CA GLN A 334 -16.64 15.54 1.47
C GLN A 334 -16.98 16.81 2.25
N ALA A 335 -18.22 16.97 2.68
CA ALA A 335 -18.65 18.12 3.50
C ALA A 335 -17.99 18.11 4.88
N VAL A 336 -17.85 16.94 5.51
CA VAL A 336 -17.14 16.80 6.80
C VAL A 336 -15.67 17.20 6.65
N VAL A 337 -14.97 16.70 5.65
CA VAL A 337 -13.58 17.09 5.39
C VAL A 337 -13.46 18.58 5.07
N TYR A 338 -14.41 19.12 4.30
CA TYR A 338 -14.46 20.57 4.04
C TYR A 338 -14.54 21.39 5.33
N GLU A 339 -15.44 21.04 6.25
CA GLU A 339 -15.56 21.77 7.53
C GLU A 339 -14.30 21.65 8.39
N MET A 340 -13.67 20.49 8.44
CA MET A 340 -12.39 20.29 9.15
C MET A 340 -11.26 21.18 8.59
N LEU A 341 -11.17 21.29 7.26
CA LEU A 341 -10.17 22.15 6.62
C LEU A 341 -10.48 23.63 6.82
N LYS A 342 -11.76 24.01 6.74
CA LYS A 342 -12.25 25.39 6.87
C LYS A 342 -12.07 25.93 8.28
N SER A 343 -12.33 25.12 9.31
CA SER A 343 -12.17 25.52 10.74
C SER A 343 -10.70 25.58 11.17
N GLY A 344 -9.77 24.96 10.45
CA GLY A 344 -8.39 24.78 10.87
C GLY A 344 -8.16 23.57 11.80
N ASP A 345 -9.20 22.84 12.15
CA ASP A 345 -9.12 21.66 13.02
C ASP A 345 -8.21 20.57 12.45
N TYR A 346 -8.14 20.49 11.12
CA TYR A 346 -7.21 19.59 10.45
C TYR A 346 -5.74 19.89 10.79
N ASP A 347 -5.35 21.15 10.76
CA ASP A 347 -3.95 21.55 11.01
C ASP A 347 -3.59 21.42 12.50
N ILE A 348 -4.56 21.68 13.39
CA ILE A 348 -4.41 21.42 14.84
C ILE A 348 -4.22 19.92 15.09
N HIS A 349 -5.06 19.10 14.47
CA HIS A 349 -4.94 17.64 14.55
C HIS A 349 -3.59 17.14 14.03
N LEU A 350 -3.13 17.60 12.87
CA LEU A 350 -1.84 17.24 12.32
C LEU A 350 -0.68 17.56 13.26
N THR A 351 -0.70 18.73 13.88
CA THR A 351 0.34 19.14 14.84
C THR A 351 0.42 18.17 16.02
N ARG A 352 -0.73 17.79 16.58
CA ARG A 352 -0.80 16.76 17.63
C ARG A 352 -0.32 15.39 17.13
N LEU A 353 -0.82 14.97 15.97
CA LEU A 353 -0.52 13.66 15.39
C LEU A 353 0.97 13.49 15.12
N ARG A 354 1.62 14.47 14.50
CA ARG A 354 3.06 14.47 14.22
C ARG A 354 3.89 14.27 15.48
N LYS A 355 3.54 14.97 16.57
CA LYS A 355 4.24 14.82 17.85
C LYS A 355 4.13 13.40 18.38
N ILE A 356 2.91 12.84 18.43
CA ILE A 356 2.67 11.49 18.95
C ILE A 356 3.40 10.44 18.08
N LEU A 357 3.34 10.57 16.77
CA LEU A 357 4.04 9.65 15.86
C LEU A 357 5.56 9.73 16.02
N LYS A 358 6.11 10.94 16.24
CA LYS A 358 7.54 11.12 16.52
C LYS A 358 7.95 10.45 17.85
N ASP A 359 7.14 10.60 18.89
CA ASP A 359 7.40 9.97 20.19
C ASP A 359 7.37 8.44 20.08
N LYS A 360 6.37 7.88 19.37
CA LYS A 360 6.29 6.44 19.09
C LYS A 360 7.43 5.94 18.22
N GLN A 361 7.88 6.72 17.23
CA GLN A 361 9.06 6.40 16.43
C GLN A 361 10.31 6.30 17.31
N ASN A 362 10.56 7.31 18.14
CA ASN A 362 11.72 7.34 19.03
C ASN A 362 11.72 6.15 19.98
N PHE A 363 10.55 5.79 20.54
CA PHE A 363 10.39 4.61 21.36
C PHE A 363 10.78 3.33 20.60
N MET A 364 10.23 3.13 19.41
CA MET A 364 10.54 1.96 18.58
C MET A 364 12.02 1.90 18.21
N LEU A 365 12.64 3.03 17.83
CA LEU A 365 14.05 3.12 17.49
C LEU A 365 14.95 2.75 18.69
N THR A 366 14.61 3.17 19.90
CA THR A 366 15.37 2.81 21.12
C THR A 366 15.41 1.28 21.30
N ILE A 367 14.30 0.59 21.06
CA ILE A 367 14.25 -0.87 21.15
C ILE A 367 15.02 -1.52 20.00
N LEU A 368 14.88 -0.98 18.78
CA LEU A 368 15.62 -1.48 17.62
C LEU A 368 17.14 -1.37 17.82
N ASP A 369 17.62 -0.22 18.30
CA ASP A 369 19.06 -0.02 18.61
C ASP A 369 19.55 -1.03 19.65
N LYS A 370 18.76 -1.28 20.69
CA LYS A 370 19.11 -2.22 21.75
C LYS A 370 19.15 -3.68 21.28
N LEU A 371 18.16 -4.10 20.47
CA LEU A 371 17.98 -5.51 20.14
C LEU A 371 18.57 -5.90 18.78
N PHE A 372 18.50 -5.01 17.78
CA PHE A 372 18.75 -5.36 16.38
C PHE A 372 20.01 -4.74 15.77
N SER A 373 20.72 -3.84 16.45
CA SER A 373 21.88 -3.11 15.91
C SER A 373 23.00 -4.00 15.36
N THR A 374 23.19 -5.20 15.95
CA THR A 374 24.18 -6.17 15.47
C THR A 374 23.72 -7.02 14.30
N ILE A 375 22.40 -7.25 14.14
CA ILE A 375 21.81 -8.21 13.21
C ILE A 375 21.00 -7.59 12.07
N ALA A 376 20.70 -6.29 12.13
CA ALA A 376 19.91 -5.60 11.12
C ALA A 376 20.38 -4.18 10.87
N THR A 377 19.85 -3.58 9.79
CA THR A 377 20.03 -2.17 9.45
C THR A 377 18.68 -1.56 9.07
N TRP A 378 18.52 -0.25 9.29
CA TRP A 378 17.32 0.50 8.93
C TRP A 378 17.66 1.96 8.64
N HIS A 379 16.75 2.61 7.92
CA HIS A 379 16.76 4.05 7.76
C HIS A 379 15.84 4.69 8.79
N ILE A 380 16.22 5.83 9.36
CA ILE A 380 15.36 6.61 10.27
C ILE A 380 14.51 7.56 9.45
N PRO A 381 13.18 7.34 9.36
CA PRO A 381 12.29 8.20 8.59
C PRO A 381 12.13 9.58 9.24
N LEU A 382 12.04 10.62 8.42
CA LEU A 382 11.76 12.00 8.87
C LEU A 382 10.25 12.29 8.97
N GLY A 383 9.41 11.27 8.77
CA GLY A 383 7.95 11.35 8.80
C GLY A 383 7.30 10.03 8.40
N GLY A 384 5.98 10.04 8.19
CA GLY A 384 5.20 8.85 7.96
C GLY A 384 5.03 8.03 9.23
N PHE A 385 4.95 6.71 9.10
CA PHE A 385 4.84 5.81 10.26
C PHE A 385 5.39 4.40 10.02
N PHE A 386 6.31 4.25 9.05
CA PHE A 386 6.96 2.98 8.76
C PHE A 386 8.46 3.03 8.99
N ILE A 387 9.01 1.92 9.48
CA ILE A 387 10.45 1.63 9.51
C ILE A 387 10.67 0.37 8.68
N TRP A 388 11.61 0.45 7.74
CA TRP A 388 12.05 -0.67 6.91
C TRP A 388 13.32 -1.27 7.46
N ILE A 389 13.26 -2.54 7.85
CA ILE A 389 14.38 -3.27 8.44
C ILE A 389 14.91 -4.27 7.42
N LYS A 390 16.23 -4.29 7.25
CA LYS A 390 16.95 -5.30 6.50
C LYS A 390 17.87 -6.07 7.45
N PHE A 391 17.65 -7.37 7.57
CA PHE A 391 18.53 -8.26 8.32
C PHE A 391 19.84 -8.45 7.57
N LYS A 392 20.98 -8.62 8.32
CA LYS A 392 22.32 -8.81 7.73
C LYS A 392 22.50 -10.21 7.16
N ASP A 393 21.84 -11.20 7.75
CA ASP A 393 21.88 -12.60 7.36
C ASP A 393 20.63 -12.98 6.55
N ASP A 394 20.66 -14.14 5.92
CA ASP A 394 19.56 -14.67 5.10
C ASP A 394 18.40 -15.18 5.99
N VAL A 395 17.72 -14.24 6.63
CA VAL A 395 16.52 -14.51 7.42
C VAL A 395 15.33 -14.75 6.48
N ASN A 396 14.75 -15.94 6.55
CA ASN A 396 13.52 -16.26 5.82
C ASN A 396 12.31 -15.56 6.47
N THR A 397 12.01 -14.35 6.01
CA THR A 397 10.93 -13.53 6.59
C THR A 397 9.53 -14.10 6.31
N LYS A 398 9.36 -14.97 5.33
CA LYS A 398 8.10 -15.71 5.12
C LYS A 398 7.86 -16.72 6.23
N LYS A 399 8.89 -17.48 6.62
CA LYS A 399 8.81 -18.39 7.76
C LYS A 399 8.60 -17.62 9.06
N LEU A 400 9.35 -16.53 9.26
CA LEU A 400 9.20 -15.63 10.41
C LEU A 400 7.75 -15.13 10.54
N PHE A 401 7.15 -14.66 9.45
CA PHE A 401 5.75 -14.24 9.41
C PHE A 401 4.79 -15.34 9.86
N LEU A 402 4.92 -16.56 9.32
CA LEU A 402 4.03 -17.68 9.66
C LEU A 402 4.19 -18.11 11.13
N ASP A 403 5.42 -18.17 11.63
CA ASP A 403 5.68 -18.53 13.01
C ASP A 403 5.10 -17.49 13.99
N LEU A 404 5.31 -16.20 13.74
CA LEU A 404 4.76 -15.11 14.56
C LEU A 404 3.22 -15.07 14.50
N LEU A 405 2.64 -15.25 13.31
CA LEU A 405 1.20 -15.28 13.12
C LEU A 405 0.53 -16.40 13.93
N HIS A 406 1.04 -17.63 13.83
CA HIS A 406 0.36 -18.79 14.41
C HIS A 406 0.70 -19.03 15.88
N LYS A 407 1.93 -18.71 16.32
CA LYS A 407 2.39 -19.01 17.68
C LYS A 407 2.21 -17.84 18.63
N GLU A 408 2.47 -16.61 18.15
CA GLU A 408 2.50 -15.41 18.99
C GLU A 408 1.33 -14.45 18.71
N LYS A 409 0.50 -14.71 17.69
CA LYS A 409 -0.56 -13.80 17.22
C LYS A 409 -0.05 -12.41 16.88
N ILE A 410 1.12 -12.32 16.24
CA ILE A 410 1.72 -11.09 15.76
C ILE A 410 1.62 -11.07 14.24
N LEU A 411 0.98 -10.02 13.70
CA LEU A 411 0.85 -9.78 12.27
C LEU A 411 1.98 -8.85 11.80
N LEU A 412 2.93 -9.44 11.07
CA LEU A 412 4.09 -8.78 10.48
C LEU A 412 3.96 -8.76 8.95
N ASN A 413 4.50 -7.73 8.30
CA ASN A 413 4.55 -7.68 6.84
C ASN A 413 5.97 -7.94 6.33
N PRO A 414 6.23 -9.11 5.71
CA PRO A 414 7.51 -9.41 5.05
C PRO A 414 7.74 -8.47 3.87
N GLY A 415 9.01 -8.11 3.64
CA GLY A 415 9.35 -7.13 2.63
C GLY A 415 9.14 -7.58 1.19
N PHE A 416 9.21 -8.88 0.91
CA PHE A 416 9.01 -9.39 -0.44
C PHE A 416 7.63 -9.05 -1.04
N ILE A 417 6.59 -8.85 -0.20
CA ILE A 417 5.26 -8.44 -0.70
C ILE A 417 5.27 -7.03 -1.30
N TYR A 418 6.25 -6.21 -0.94
CA TYR A 418 6.48 -4.86 -1.48
C TYR A 418 7.55 -4.83 -2.58
N GLY A 419 7.96 -5.99 -3.08
CA GLY A 419 9.07 -6.10 -4.04
C GLY A 419 10.46 -5.92 -3.42
N GLY A 420 10.57 -5.95 -2.10
CA GLY A 420 11.84 -5.94 -1.36
C GLY A 420 12.54 -7.31 -1.33
N GLU A 421 13.73 -7.33 -0.76
CA GLU A 421 14.52 -8.56 -0.56
C GLU A 421 13.84 -9.48 0.47
N GLU A 422 14.12 -10.79 0.40
CA GLU A 422 13.50 -11.80 1.27
C GLU A 422 13.84 -11.64 2.75
N ASN A 423 14.98 -10.99 3.07
CA ASN A 423 15.44 -10.70 4.43
C ASN A 423 15.02 -9.32 4.94
N THR A 424 13.92 -8.78 4.43
CA THR A 424 13.40 -7.47 4.85
C THR A 424 12.00 -7.56 5.44
N ILE A 425 11.69 -6.63 6.37
CA ILE A 425 10.37 -6.48 6.97
C ILE A 425 9.98 -5.00 7.06
N ARG A 426 8.66 -4.73 7.05
CA ARG A 426 8.11 -3.42 7.37
C ARG A 426 7.55 -3.42 8.80
N LEU A 427 7.91 -2.43 9.59
CA LEU A 427 7.30 -2.13 10.89
C LEU A 427 6.49 -0.84 10.80
N SER A 428 5.47 -0.72 11.64
CA SER A 428 4.65 0.47 11.81
C SER A 428 4.54 0.83 13.30
N TYR A 429 4.72 2.10 13.60
CA TYR A 429 4.55 2.63 14.97
C TYR A 429 3.23 3.41 15.14
N SER A 430 2.34 3.41 14.13
CA SER A 430 1.12 4.21 14.16
C SER A 430 -0.07 3.55 14.84
N TYR A 431 -0.11 2.23 14.90
CA TYR A 431 -1.31 1.49 15.30
C TYR A 431 -1.23 0.95 16.73
N GLU A 432 -0.18 0.22 17.05
CA GLU A 432 -0.05 -0.47 18.33
C GLU A 432 0.35 0.45 19.50
N THR A 433 0.03 0.01 20.72
CA THR A 433 0.54 0.61 21.95
C THR A 433 2.05 0.41 22.07
N THR A 434 2.72 1.22 22.90
CA THR A 434 4.17 1.05 23.19
C THR A 434 4.48 -0.33 23.76
N ASP A 435 3.63 -0.86 24.64
CA ASP A 435 3.82 -2.18 25.27
C ASP A 435 3.73 -3.30 24.23
N ASN A 436 2.75 -3.22 23.31
CA ASN A 436 2.62 -4.17 22.21
C ASN A 436 3.79 -4.08 21.22
N ILE A 437 4.28 -2.86 20.95
CA ILE A 437 5.47 -2.64 20.10
C ILE A 437 6.68 -3.32 20.75
N GLU A 438 6.93 -3.09 22.03
CA GLU A 438 8.06 -3.69 22.77
C GLU A 438 7.96 -5.21 22.77
N PHE A 439 6.80 -5.76 23.14
CA PHE A 439 6.57 -7.20 23.13
C PHE A 439 6.82 -7.82 21.75
N ALA A 440 6.23 -7.25 20.71
CA ALA A 440 6.39 -7.76 19.35
C ALA A 440 7.86 -7.71 18.88
N LEU A 441 8.59 -6.64 19.17
CA LEU A 441 10.00 -6.52 18.80
C LEU A 441 10.87 -7.54 19.54
N HIS A 442 10.61 -7.81 20.82
CA HIS A 442 11.29 -8.87 21.57
C HIS A 442 11.03 -10.24 20.94
N LYS A 443 9.78 -10.55 20.55
CA LYS A 443 9.46 -11.80 19.88
C LYS A 443 10.11 -11.92 18.51
N ILE A 444 10.07 -10.88 17.70
CA ILE A 444 10.77 -10.86 16.39
C ILE A 444 12.26 -11.14 16.59
N HIS A 445 12.89 -10.49 17.56
CA HIS A 445 14.31 -10.68 17.86
C HIS A 445 14.63 -12.12 18.29
N GLU A 446 13.82 -12.72 19.19
CA GLU A 446 13.95 -14.11 19.62
C GLU A 446 13.95 -15.08 18.44
N TYR A 447 12.95 -14.96 17.55
CA TYR A 447 12.81 -15.82 16.37
C TYR A 447 13.94 -15.62 15.35
N VAL A 448 14.36 -14.37 15.13
CA VAL A 448 15.47 -14.05 14.22
C VAL A 448 16.78 -14.63 14.73
N LYS A 449 17.10 -14.47 16.00
CA LYS A 449 18.30 -15.08 16.61
C LYS A 449 18.31 -16.59 16.49
N HIS A 450 17.17 -17.23 16.77
CA HIS A 450 17.09 -18.69 16.60
C HIS A 450 17.30 -19.14 15.14
N CYS A 451 16.96 -18.30 14.15
CA CYS A 451 17.23 -18.58 12.74
C CYS A 451 18.69 -18.37 12.34
N ILE A 452 19.41 -17.47 13.02
CA ILE A 452 20.83 -17.19 12.75
C ILE A 452 21.75 -18.22 13.43
N ASP A 453 21.36 -18.69 14.61
CA ASP A 453 22.15 -19.62 15.42
C ASP A 453 22.03 -21.09 14.97
N ASN A 454 21.09 -21.42 14.04
CA ASN A 454 20.86 -22.74 13.47
C ASN A 454 21.14 -22.77 11.96
#